data_cccedab33cbd24f89cd1984f42005624
#
_entry.id   cccedab33cbd24f89cd1984f42005624
#
_cell.length_a   1.000
_cell.length_b   1.000
_cell.length_c   1.000
_cell.angle_alpha   90.00
_cell.angle_beta   90.00
_cell.angle_gamma   90.00
#
_symmetry.space_group_name_H-M   'P 1'
#
loop_
_entity.id
_entity.type
_entity.pdbx_description
1 polymer ?
#
loop_
_entity_poly.entity_id
_entity_poly.type
_entity_poly.pdbx_seq_one_letter_code
_entity_poly.pdbx_strand_id
1 'polypeptide(L)'
;MRNIVVGSRRSKLALTQTKWVINELKQLGAPFTFEVKEIVTKGDRVLDVTLSKVGGKGLFVKEIEHELLAGGIDMAVHSMKDMPAVLPEGLVIGAVPRREDARDVLVSKGNRMLSDLPPGSVIGTSSLRRSAQLLAYRPDLTIKWIRGNIDTRLAKLESEEYDAIVLAAAGLARMGWGDDVISDYLPFDVCVPAVGQGALAVECREDDDELRQWLSRLNDEQTERAVRAERTFLQQMEGGCQVPIAGYAEVKEGTVRLTALVASPDGKEMYKEIVTGADPEALGRQAAAVLIEQGAKALIERVKQELSQS
;
A
#
# COMPACT_ATOMS: atom_id res chain seq x y z
N MET A 1 -4.71 35.18 1.47
CA MET A 1 -4.20 33.88 0.97
C MET A 1 -4.76 32.83 1.92
N ARG A 2 -5.47 31.83 1.40
CA ARG A 2 -6.06 30.77 2.23
C ARG A 2 -4.96 29.92 2.84
N ASN A 3 -5.09 29.59 4.12
CA ASN A 3 -4.21 28.63 4.78
C ASN A 3 -4.83 27.24 4.67
N ILE A 4 -4.08 26.28 4.11
CA ILE A 4 -4.47 24.88 4.01
C ILE A 4 -3.81 24.10 5.12
N VAL A 5 -4.64 23.51 6.00
CA VAL A 5 -4.16 22.62 7.06
C VAL A 5 -4.09 21.21 6.53
N VAL A 6 -2.89 20.63 6.51
CA VAL A 6 -2.60 19.31 5.94
C VAL A 6 -2.43 18.30 7.06
N GLY A 7 -3.34 17.33 7.16
CA GLY A 7 -3.25 16.23 8.11
C GLY A 7 -2.17 15.22 7.72
N SER A 8 -1.39 14.78 8.68
CA SER A 8 -0.37 13.75 8.49
C SER A 8 -0.21 12.87 9.72
N ARG A 9 0.10 11.59 9.51
CA ARG A 9 0.61 10.73 10.59
C ARG A 9 2.01 11.22 11.02
N ARG A 10 2.39 10.90 12.26
CA ARG A 10 3.69 11.30 12.84
C ARG A 10 4.90 10.55 12.29
N SER A 11 4.71 9.47 11.51
CA SER A 11 5.84 8.71 11.00
C SER A 11 6.68 9.56 10.05
N LYS A 12 8.01 9.37 10.08
CA LYS A 12 8.94 10.09 9.21
C LYS A 12 8.55 9.97 7.73
N LEU A 13 8.16 8.76 7.29
CA LEU A 13 7.68 8.54 5.93
C LEU A 13 6.41 9.37 5.61
N ALA A 14 5.41 9.39 6.48
CA ALA A 14 4.18 10.15 6.25
C ALA A 14 4.46 11.65 6.17
N LEU A 15 5.28 12.19 7.06
CA LEU A 15 5.69 13.59 7.02
C LEU A 15 6.49 13.93 5.76
N THR A 16 7.36 13.03 5.29
CA THR A 16 8.11 13.21 4.03
C THR A 16 7.15 13.25 2.84
N GLN A 17 6.19 12.34 2.78
CA GLN A 17 5.16 12.30 1.73
C GLN A 17 4.30 13.59 1.74
N THR A 18 3.89 14.03 2.91
CA THR A 18 3.11 15.27 3.09
C THR A 18 3.89 16.50 2.61
N LYS A 19 5.15 16.63 3.02
CA LYS A 19 6.03 17.73 2.59
C LYS A 19 6.27 17.72 1.09
N TRP A 20 6.42 16.54 0.50
CA TRP A 20 6.58 16.39 -0.95
C TRP A 20 5.34 16.92 -1.69
N VAL A 21 4.12 16.50 -1.31
CA VAL A 21 2.87 16.99 -1.91
C VAL A 21 2.73 18.50 -1.77
N ILE A 22 3.02 19.06 -0.60
CA ILE A 22 3.00 20.51 -0.39
C ILE A 22 3.98 21.24 -1.33
N ASN A 23 5.18 20.69 -1.51
CA ASN A 23 6.17 21.28 -2.40
C ASN A 23 5.72 21.25 -3.86
N GLU A 24 5.14 20.15 -4.32
CA GLU A 24 4.57 20.03 -5.68
C GLU A 24 3.46 21.07 -5.90
N LEU A 25 2.52 21.24 -4.96
CA LEU A 25 1.48 22.25 -5.05
C LEU A 25 2.05 23.68 -5.10
N LYS A 26 3.10 23.97 -4.33
CA LYS A 26 3.80 25.25 -4.39
C LYS A 26 4.48 25.48 -5.72
N GLN A 27 5.12 24.46 -6.29
CA GLN A 27 5.76 24.55 -7.62
C GLN A 27 4.73 24.76 -8.75
N LEU A 28 3.53 24.21 -8.61
CA LEU A 28 2.40 24.45 -9.50
C LEU A 28 1.81 25.86 -9.36
N GLY A 29 2.28 26.67 -8.38
CA GLY A 29 1.83 28.03 -8.16
C GLY A 29 0.52 28.12 -7.35
N ALA A 30 0.19 27.12 -6.55
CA ALA A 30 -1.02 27.15 -5.73
C ALA A 30 -0.99 28.37 -4.76
N PRO A 31 -2.06 29.21 -4.74
CA PRO A 31 -2.09 30.45 -4.00
C PRO A 31 -2.46 30.22 -2.53
N PHE A 32 -1.81 29.21 -1.90
CA PHE A 32 -2.09 28.80 -0.53
C PHE A 32 -0.84 28.93 0.35
N THR A 33 -1.06 29.16 1.64
CA THR A 33 -0.10 28.81 2.69
C THR A 33 -0.44 27.43 3.21
N PHE A 34 0.54 26.71 3.76
CA PHE A 34 0.35 25.34 4.22
C PHE A 34 0.85 25.19 5.66
N GLU A 35 0.04 24.53 6.49
CA GLU A 35 0.37 24.13 7.84
C GLU A 35 0.20 22.61 7.95
N VAL A 36 1.13 21.91 8.60
CA VAL A 36 1.04 20.46 8.82
C VAL A 36 0.55 20.19 10.24
N LYS A 37 -0.58 19.49 10.34
CA LYS A 37 -1.15 19.01 11.62
C LYS A 37 -0.87 17.52 11.77
N GLU A 38 -0.07 17.17 12.77
CA GLU A 38 0.22 15.77 13.08
C GLU A 38 -0.95 15.13 13.85
N ILE A 39 -1.42 13.98 13.34
CA ILE A 39 -2.52 13.20 13.90
C ILE A 39 -2.02 11.83 14.31
N VAL A 40 -2.32 11.42 15.54
CA VAL A 40 -1.98 10.09 16.06
C VAL A 40 -3.12 9.14 15.79
N THR A 41 -2.89 8.14 14.96
CA THR A 41 -3.88 7.12 14.63
C THR A 41 -3.84 5.95 15.61
N LYS A 42 -4.93 5.17 15.66
CA LYS A 42 -4.99 3.93 16.44
C LYS A 42 -3.91 2.94 16.01
N GLY A 43 -3.62 2.89 14.70
CA GLY A 43 -2.58 2.04 14.15
C GLY A 43 -1.16 2.42 14.61
N ASP A 44 -0.92 3.70 14.93
CA ASP A 44 0.36 4.17 15.48
C ASP A 44 0.55 3.82 16.96
N ARG A 45 -0.54 3.61 17.70
CA ARG A 45 -0.51 3.28 19.15
C ARG A 45 -0.35 1.79 19.42
N VAL A 46 -0.82 0.93 18.51
CA VAL A 46 -0.84 -0.52 18.72
C VAL A 46 0.41 -1.14 18.07
N LEU A 47 1.44 -1.37 18.86
CA LEU A 47 2.72 -1.93 18.41
C LEU A 47 2.87 -3.44 18.67
N ASP A 48 2.13 -4.00 19.64
CA ASP A 48 2.38 -5.33 20.19
C ASP A 48 1.45 -6.44 19.65
N VAL A 49 0.50 -6.09 18.77
CA VAL A 49 -0.47 -7.05 18.22
C VAL A 49 -0.41 -7.07 16.70
N THR A 50 -0.64 -8.24 16.08
CA THR A 50 -0.70 -8.37 14.62
C THR A 50 -1.80 -7.48 14.03
N LEU A 51 -1.57 -6.85 12.88
CA LEU A 51 -2.59 -6.05 12.18
C LEU A 51 -3.86 -6.88 11.90
N SER A 52 -3.71 -8.19 11.69
CA SER A 52 -4.82 -9.13 11.54
C SER A 52 -5.66 -9.27 12.80
N LYS A 53 -5.06 -9.16 14.00
CA LYS A 53 -5.76 -9.26 15.29
C LYS A 53 -6.35 -7.94 15.80
N VAL A 54 -5.78 -6.81 15.40
CA VAL A 54 -6.28 -5.48 15.83
C VAL A 54 -7.65 -5.15 15.19
N GLY A 55 -8.00 -5.85 14.13
CA GLY A 55 -9.30 -5.81 13.46
C GLY A 55 -9.77 -4.39 13.10
N GLY A 56 -10.04 -4.14 11.84
CA GLY A 56 -10.69 -2.90 11.40
C GLY A 56 -10.08 -2.33 10.13
N LYS A 57 -10.95 -2.08 9.15
CA LYS A 57 -10.61 -1.28 7.97
C LYS A 57 -10.26 0.12 8.44
N GLY A 58 -9.20 0.71 7.89
CA GLY A 58 -8.86 2.12 8.15
C GLY A 58 -8.12 2.42 9.46
N LEU A 59 -7.34 1.47 10.04
CA LEU A 59 -6.56 1.68 11.27
C LEU A 59 -5.63 2.90 11.27
N PHE A 60 -5.22 3.34 10.09
CA PHE A 60 -4.27 4.44 9.90
C PHE A 60 -4.91 5.71 9.31
N VAL A 61 -6.22 5.68 9.03
CA VAL A 61 -6.89 6.79 8.33
C VAL A 61 -8.11 7.35 9.06
N LYS A 62 -8.81 6.59 9.90
CA LYS A 62 -10.09 7.00 10.52
C LYS A 62 -10.02 8.30 11.31
N GLU A 63 -8.97 8.52 12.08
CA GLU A 63 -8.80 9.75 12.85
C GLU A 63 -8.53 10.95 11.93
N ILE A 64 -7.88 10.71 10.79
CA ILE A 64 -7.62 11.72 9.78
C ILE A 64 -8.91 12.05 9.02
N GLU A 65 -9.67 11.03 8.59
CA GLU A 65 -10.97 11.19 7.95
C GLU A 65 -11.96 11.95 8.86
N HIS A 66 -11.95 11.66 10.17
CA HIS A 66 -12.75 12.40 11.15
C HIS A 66 -12.37 13.89 11.22
N GLU A 67 -11.08 14.21 11.23
CA GLU A 67 -10.59 15.59 11.22
C GLU A 67 -10.91 16.32 9.90
N LEU A 68 -10.91 15.62 8.76
CA LEU A 68 -11.35 16.16 7.47
C LEU A 68 -12.84 16.54 7.51
N LEU A 69 -13.70 15.62 7.95
CA LEU A 69 -15.15 15.83 8.05
C LEU A 69 -15.51 16.91 9.08
N ALA A 70 -14.75 17.01 10.16
CA ALA A 70 -14.93 18.04 11.19
C ALA A 70 -14.39 19.43 10.79
N GLY A 71 -13.70 19.54 9.62
CA GLY A 71 -13.07 20.81 9.20
C GLY A 71 -11.82 21.17 9.99
N GLY A 72 -11.26 20.25 10.76
CA GLY A 72 -10.03 20.44 11.53
C GLY A 72 -8.75 20.39 10.68
N ILE A 73 -8.84 19.84 9.47
CA ILE A 73 -7.85 19.85 8.40
C ILE A 73 -8.56 20.00 7.05
N ASP A 74 -7.85 20.44 6.02
CA ASP A 74 -8.41 20.63 4.67
C ASP A 74 -8.08 19.47 3.73
N MET A 75 -6.90 18.91 3.83
CA MET A 75 -6.48 17.72 3.08
C MET A 75 -5.59 16.82 3.90
N ALA A 76 -5.40 15.58 3.45
CA ALA A 76 -4.48 14.63 4.04
C ALA A 76 -3.73 13.86 2.96
N VAL A 77 -2.50 13.44 3.27
CA VAL A 77 -1.65 12.66 2.35
C VAL A 77 -1.46 11.26 2.93
N HIS A 78 -1.82 10.25 2.13
CA HIS A 78 -1.74 8.85 2.51
C HIS A 78 -0.92 8.03 1.51
N SER A 79 -0.31 6.95 1.97
CA SER A 79 0.04 5.86 1.08
C SER A 79 -1.24 5.20 0.59
N MET A 80 -1.45 5.11 -0.71
CA MET A 80 -2.71 4.60 -1.32
C MET A 80 -3.08 3.20 -0.81
N LYS A 81 -2.09 2.35 -0.57
CA LYS A 81 -2.30 0.99 -0.05
C LYS A 81 -2.90 0.92 1.36
N ASP A 82 -2.84 2.02 2.11
CA ASP A 82 -3.37 2.10 3.48
C ASP A 82 -4.81 2.65 3.49
N MET A 83 -5.29 3.15 2.34
CA MET A 83 -6.65 3.68 2.17
C MET A 83 -7.70 2.57 2.18
N PRO A 84 -8.88 2.81 2.78
CA PRO A 84 -10.00 1.88 2.65
C PRO A 84 -10.45 1.79 1.20
N ALA A 85 -11.03 0.65 0.82
CA ALA A 85 -11.55 0.45 -0.54
C ALA A 85 -12.72 1.42 -0.85
N VAL A 86 -13.51 1.77 0.16
CA VAL A 86 -14.60 2.74 0.11
C VAL A 86 -14.33 3.84 1.11
N LEU A 87 -14.41 5.08 0.64
CA LEU A 87 -14.25 6.27 1.48
C LEU A 87 -15.54 6.60 2.23
N PRO A 88 -15.48 7.31 3.36
CA PRO A 88 -16.64 7.93 3.98
C PRO A 88 -17.33 8.92 3.04
N GLU A 89 -18.65 9.06 3.17
CA GLU A 89 -19.42 10.07 2.46
C GLU A 89 -18.89 11.48 2.77
N GLY A 90 -18.80 12.32 1.76
CA GLY A 90 -18.25 13.68 1.86
C GLY A 90 -16.74 13.79 1.72
N LEU A 91 -16.02 12.65 1.57
CA LEU A 91 -14.59 12.63 1.30
C LEU A 91 -14.28 12.03 -0.07
N VAL A 92 -13.26 12.59 -0.72
CA VAL A 92 -12.79 12.11 -2.03
C VAL A 92 -11.26 12.07 -2.09
N ILE A 93 -10.73 11.23 -2.97
CA ILE A 93 -9.34 11.33 -3.41
C ILE A 93 -9.28 12.44 -4.45
N GLY A 94 -8.79 13.62 -4.04
CA GLY A 94 -8.69 14.80 -4.91
C GLY A 94 -7.53 14.71 -5.89
N ALA A 95 -6.48 13.94 -5.59
CA ALA A 95 -5.36 13.67 -6.49
C ALA A 95 -4.67 12.34 -6.20
N VAL A 96 -4.21 11.71 -7.27
CA VAL A 96 -3.27 10.57 -7.25
C VAL A 96 -2.03 11.02 -8.02
N PRO A 97 -0.98 11.50 -7.35
CA PRO A 97 0.26 11.89 -8.01
C PRO A 97 0.95 10.70 -8.68
N ARG A 98 1.93 11.01 -9.55
CA ARG A 98 2.73 10.00 -10.24
C ARG A 98 3.27 8.96 -9.25
N ARG A 99 3.08 7.68 -9.62
CA ARG A 99 3.46 6.51 -8.83
C ARG A 99 4.96 6.35 -8.77
N GLU A 100 5.46 6.06 -7.58
CA GLU A 100 6.81 5.59 -7.34
C GLU A 100 6.91 4.08 -7.62
N ASP A 101 8.13 3.51 -7.67
CA ASP A 101 8.33 2.08 -7.90
C ASP A 101 7.46 1.24 -6.96
N ALA A 102 6.56 0.47 -7.55
CA ALA A 102 5.60 -0.35 -6.82
C ALA A 102 6.17 -1.67 -6.30
N ARG A 103 7.40 -2.06 -6.70
CA ARG A 103 8.01 -3.34 -6.31
C ARG A 103 8.21 -3.44 -4.80
N ASP A 104 8.16 -4.67 -4.33
CA ASP A 104 8.76 -5.02 -3.06
C ASP A 104 10.27 -5.22 -3.25
N VAL A 105 11.04 -4.99 -2.21
CA VAL A 105 12.49 -5.16 -2.21
C VAL A 105 12.93 -5.99 -1.03
N LEU A 106 13.98 -6.75 -1.24
CA LEU A 106 14.70 -7.47 -0.20
C LEU A 106 15.86 -6.59 0.30
N VAL A 107 15.98 -6.48 1.60
CA VAL A 107 17.17 -5.96 2.28
C VAL A 107 17.73 -7.09 3.10
N SER A 108 18.94 -7.58 2.78
CA SER A 108 19.52 -8.79 3.37
C SER A 108 20.87 -8.53 4.00
N LYS A 109 21.21 -9.29 5.03
CA LYS A 109 22.58 -9.34 5.57
C LYS A 109 23.54 -9.84 4.49
N GLY A 110 24.62 -9.10 4.29
CA GLY A 110 25.63 -9.42 3.29
C GLY A 110 25.20 -9.15 1.84
N ASN A 111 24.16 -8.32 1.64
CA ASN A 111 23.69 -7.87 0.32
C ASN A 111 23.40 -9.02 -0.67
N ARG A 112 22.69 -10.07 -0.21
CA ARG A 112 22.35 -11.25 -1.00
C ARG A 112 21.02 -11.08 -1.70
N MET A 113 20.92 -11.57 -2.93
CA MET A 113 19.64 -11.67 -3.65
C MET A 113 18.75 -12.75 -3.03
N LEU A 114 17.46 -12.74 -3.31
CA LEU A 114 16.50 -13.76 -2.83
C LEU A 114 16.89 -15.19 -3.27
N SER A 115 17.42 -15.32 -4.50
CA SER A 115 17.92 -16.60 -5.03
C SER A 115 19.12 -17.16 -4.25
N ASP A 116 19.96 -16.27 -3.68
CA ASP A 116 21.25 -16.61 -3.09
C ASP A 116 21.17 -16.82 -1.56
N LEU A 117 19.99 -16.61 -0.99
CA LEU A 117 19.76 -16.87 0.42
C LEU A 117 19.86 -18.39 0.71
N PRO A 118 20.58 -18.81 1.77
CA PRO A 118 20.64 -20.20 2.18
C PRO A 118 19.26 -20.80 2.46
N PRO A 119 19.06 -22.11 2.28
CA PRO A 119 17.85 -22.79 2.72
C PRO A 119 17.60 -22.56 4.23
N GLY A 120 16.35 -22.32 4.61
CA GLY A 120 15.96 -22.03 5.98
C GLY A 120 16.16 -20.58 6.41
N SER A 121 16.64 -19.68 5.53
CA SER A 121 16.85 -18.28 5.85
C SER A 121 15.57 -17.62 6.40
N VAL A 122 15.74 -16.78 7.43
CA VAL A 122 14.66 -16.10 8.14
C VAL A 122 14.36 -14.75 7.50
N ILE A 123 13.16 -14.62 6.93
CA ILE A 123 12.69 -13.40 6.28
C ILE A 123 11.70 -12.65 7.17
N GLY A 124 12.04 -11.40 7.50
CA GLY A 124 11.19 -10.52 8.29
C GLY A 124 10.10 -9.84 7.45
N THR A 125 8.84 -10.24 7.67
CA THR A 125 7.68 -9.54 7.13
C THR A 125 6.43 -9.81 7.97
N SER A 126 5.57 -8.79 8.13
CA SER A 126 4.22 -8.94 8.72
C SER A 126 3.12 -8.91 7.68
N SER A 127 3.46 -8.90 6.40
CA SER A 127 2.49 -8.90 5.32
C SER A 127 2.19 -10.31 4.86
N LEU A 128 0.97 -10.78 5.09
CA LEU A 128 0.51 -12.10 4.61
C LEU A 128 0.64 -12.21 3.07
N ARG A 129 0.42 -11.11 2.35
CA ARG A 129 0.64 -11.05 0.90
C ARG A 129 2.07 -11.39 0.49
N ARG A 130 3.06 -10.81 1.21
CA ARG A 130 4.48 -11.07 0.95
C ARG A 130 4.84 -12.49 1.36
N SER A 131 4.45 -12.90 2.56
CA SER A 131 4.72 -14.25 3.08
C SER A 131 4.23 -15.32 2.12
N ALA A 132 2.98 -15.24 1.67
CA ALA A 132 2.38 -16.21 0.76
C ALA A 132 3.17 -16.35 -0.55
N GLN A 133 3.51 -15.24 -1.18
CA GLN A 133 4.21 -15.24 -2.46
C GLN A 133 5.68 -15.69 -2.32
N LEU A 134 6.36 -15.28 -1.25
CA LEU A 134 7.72 -15.73 -0.97
C LEU A 134 7.78 -17.23 -0.67
N LEU A 135 6.84 -17.77 0.12
CA LEU A 135 6.77 -19.21 0.41
C LEU A 135 6.37 -20.03 -0.80
N ALA A 136 5.53 -19.50 -1.71
CA ALA A 136 5.23 -20.14 -2.97
C ALA A 136 6.46 -20.23 -3.89
N TYR A 137 7.31 -19.20 -3.90
CA TYR A 137 8.52 -19.14 -4.71
C TYR A 137 9.71 -19.91 -4.08
N ARG A 138 9.88 -19.78 -2.75
CA ARG A 138 10.95 -20.37 -1.93
C ARG A 138 10.34 -21.03 -0.70
N PRO A 139 9.78 -22.25 -0.81
CA PRO A 139 9.10 -22.94 0.30
C PRO A 139 10.04 -23.37 1.44
N ASP A 140 11.33 -23.31 1.20
CA ASP A 140 12.39 -23.56 2.19
C ASP A 140 12.66 -22.39 3.14
N LEU A 141 12.11 -21.20 2.88
CA LEU A 141 12.31 -20.02 3.72
C LEU A 141 11.48 -20.08 5.01
N THR A 142 11.97 -19.42 6.04
CA THR A 142 11.25 -19.21 7.30
C THR A 142 10.75 -17.78 7.38
N ILE A 143 9.44 -17.57 7.52
CA ILE A 143 8.87 -16.25 7.70
C ILE A 143 8.76 -15.93 9.19
N LYS A 144 9.38 -14.82 9.59
CA LYS A 144 9.30 -14.30 10.97
C LYS A 144 8.66 -12.91 10.94
N TRP A 145 7.74 -12.72 11.86
CA TRP A 145 6.99 -11.47 11.95
C TRP A 145 7.87 -10.30 12.40
N ILE A 146 7.79 -9.14 11.73
CA ILE A 146 8.55 -7.95 12.05
C ILE A 146 7.66 -6.70 12.07
N ARG A 147 7.75 -5.90 13.11
CA ARG A 147 7.03 -4.62 13.28
C ARG A 147 7.97 -3.44 13.42
N GLY A 148 7.40 -2.26 13.21
CA GLY A 148 8.04 -0.97 13.31
C GLY A 148 7.99 -0.19 11.99
N ASN A 149 8.42 1.04 12.04
CA ASN A 149 8.69 1.86 10.86
C ASN A 149 9.90 1.29 10.10
N ILE A 150 10.19 1.86 8.92
CA ILE A 150 11.30 1.39 8.07
C ILE A 150 12.62 1.41 8.84
N ASP A 151 12.94 2.53 9.52
CA ASP A 151 14.15 2.67 10.37
C ASP A 151 14.25 1.54 11.42
N THR A 152 13.15 1.28 12.13
CA THR A 152 13.09 0.24 13.15
C THR A 152 13.32 -1.15 12.57
N ARG A 153 12.77 -1.43 11.38
CA ARG A 153 12.94 -2.75 10.73
C ARG A 153 14.35 -2.95 10.23
N LEU A 154 15.00 -1.90 9.71
CA LEU A 154 16.41 -1.95 9.32
C LEU A 154 17.29 -2.21 10.54
N ALA A 155 17.03 -1.51 11.66
CA ALA A 155 17.77 -1.75 12.90
C ALA A 155 17.57 -3.18 13.43
N LYS A 156 16.37 -3.75 13.32
CA LYS A 156 16.07 -5.13 13.69
C LYS A 156 16.76 -6.16 12.79
N LEU A 157 16.90 -5.88 11.49
CA LEU A 157 17.69 -6.72 10.59
C LEU A 157 19.11 -6.90 11.11
N GLU A 158 19.74 -5.82 11.60
CA GLU A 158 21.10 -5.87 12.11
C GLU A 158 21.21 -6.56 13.48
N SER A 159 20.26 -6.31 14.38
CA SER A 159 20.33 -6.70 15.81
C SER A 159 19.58 -7.98 16.18
N GLU A 160 18.68 -8.47 15.32
CA GLU A 160 17.85 -9.64 15.57
C GLU A 160 18.16 -10.79 14.60
N GLU A 161 17.49 -11.93 14.84
CA GLU A 161 17.63 -13.16 14.04
C GLU A 161 16.84 -13.09 12.72
N TYR A 162 17.16 -12.14 11.86
CA TYR A 162 16.69 -12.08 10.48
C TYR A 162 17.87 -12.17 9.53
N ASP A 163 17.74 -12.91 8.44
CA ASP A 163 18.70 -12.92 7.33
C ASP A 163 18.37 -11.82 6.32
N ALA A 164 17.08 -11.53 6.17
CA ALA A 164 16.59 -10.45 5.33
C ALA A 164 15.23 -9.93 5.81
N ILE A 165 14.85 -8.74 5.33
CA ILE A 165 13.51 -8.16 5.51
C ILE A 165 12.95 -7.71 4.16
N VAL A 166 11.61 -7.64 4.05
CA VAL A 166 10.95 -7.17 2.83
C VAL A 166 10.27 -5.83 3.07
N LEU A 167 10.65 -4.85 2.26
CA LEU A 167 10.13 -3.48 2.29
C LEU A 167 9.50 -3.11 0.94
N ALA A 168 8.83 -1.95 0.85
CA ALA A 168 8.38 -1.39 -0.42
C ALA A 168 9.44 -0.42 -0.94
N ALA A 169 9.85 -0.56 -2.20
CA ALA A 169 10.84 0.31 -2.87
C ALA A 169 10.46 1.80 -2.71
N ALA A 170 9.20 2.14 -2.98
CA ALA A 170 8.69 3.50 -2.84
C ALA A 170 8.89 4.11 -1.44
N GLY A 171 8.84 3.28 -0.39
CA GLY A 171 9.10 3.74 0.98
C GLY A 171 10.55 4.14 1.19
N LEU A 172 11.49 3.36 0.69
CA LEU A 172 12.93 3.64 0.76
C LEU A 172 13.28 4.86 -0.09
N ALA A 173 12.81 4.92 -1.33
CA ALA A 173 13.06 6.03 -2.24
C ALA A 173 12.61 7.38 -1.62
N ARG A 174 11.41 7.45 -1.03
CA ARG A 174 10.89 8.65 -0.38
C ARG A 174 11.66 9.05 0.87
N MET A 175 12.31 8.10 1.52
CA MET A 175 13.19 8.36 2.67
C MET A 175 14.60 8.80 2.26
N GLY A 176 14.87 8.85 0.95
CA GLY A 176 16.19 9.15 0.42
C GLY A 176 17.19 8.00 0.59
N TRP A 177 16.69 6.79 0.84
CA TRP A 177 17.50 5.58 0.87
C TRP A 177 17.46 4.93 -0.51
N GLY A 178 18.62 4.89 -1.15
CA GLY A 178 18.80 4.40 -2.50
C GLY A 178 19.19 2.93 -2.57
N ASP A 179 19.81 2.58 -3.70
CA ASP A 179 20.19 1.20 -4.06
C ASP A 179 21.25 0.59 -3.11
N ASP A 180 21.96 1.39 -2.35
CA ASP A 180 22.93 0.97 -1.33
C ASP A 180 22.30 0.21 -0.15
N VAL A 181 20.98 0.36 0.06
CA VAL A 181 20.24 -0.37 1.11
C VAL A 181 19.52 -1.60 0.53
N ILE A 182 19.23 -1.60 -0.77
CA ILE A 182 18.42 -2.62 -1.45
C ILE A 182 19.34 -3.74 -1.96
N SER A 183 19.10 -4.97 -1.50
CA SER A 183 19.84 -6.15 -1.97
C SER A 183 19.23 -6.76 -3.23
N ASP A 184 17.90 -6.69 -3.37
CA ASP A 184 17.18 -7.26 -4.51
C ASP A 184 15.83 -6.56 -4.72
N TYR A 185 15.52 -6.25 -5.98
CA TYR A 185 14.19 -5.80 -6.40
C TYR A 185 13.36 -7.00 -6.80
N LEU A 186 12.33 -7.33 -6.02
CA LEU A 186 11.49 -8.49 -6.30
C LEU A 186 10.64 -8.25 -7.57
N PRO A 187 10.82 -9.05 -8.63
CA PRO A 187 10.03 -8.94 -9.85
C PRO A 187 8.54 -9.19 -9.58
N PHE A 188 7.65 -8.64 -10.43
CA PHE A 188 6.20 -8.78 -10.27
C PHE A 188 5.66 -10.20 -10.46
N ASP A 189 6.43 -11.09 -11.07
CA ASP A 189 6.11 -12.51 -11.16
C ASP A 189 6.43 -13.27 -9.87
N VAL A 190 7.40 -12.81 -9.09
CA VAL A 190 7.76 -13.33 -7.77
C VAL A 190 6.89 -12.72 -6.67
N CYS A 191 6.69 -11.41 -6.70
CA CYS A 191 5.92 -10.71 -5.67
C CYS A 191 5.06 -9.59 -6.25
N VAL A 192 3.79 -9.90 -6.54
CA VAL A 192 2.81 -8.89 -6.96
C VAL A 192 2.57 -7.90 -5.81
N PRO A 193 2.66 -6.58 -6.06
CA PRO A 193 2.50 -5.56 -5.03
C PRO A 193 1.14 -5.57 -4.33
N ALA A 194 1.06 -4.86 -3.21
CA ALA A 194 -0.23 -4.50 -2.64
C ALA A 194 -0.96 -3.50 -3.55
N VAL A 195 -2.29 -3.57 -3.59
CA VAL A 195 -3.14 -2.58 -4.25
C VAL A 195 -2.72 -1.17 -3.83
N GLY A 196 -2.40 -0.32 -4.78
CA GLY A 196 -1.97 1.06 -4.55
C GLY A 196 -0.53 1.21 -4.02
N GLN A 197 0.26 0.16 -3.93
CA GLN A 197 1.66 0.29 -3.47
C GLN A 197 2.45 1.22 -4.41
N GLY A 198 3.21 2.14 -3.82
CA GLY A 198 3.96 3.17 -4.56
C GLY A 198 3.16 4.44 -4.88
N ALA A 199 1.83 4.38 -4.94
CA ALA A 199 0.99 5.56 -5.14
C ALA A 199 0.70 6.30 -3.83
N LEU A 200 0.46 7.62 -3.93
CA LEU A 200 -0.10 8.46 -2.88
C LEU A 200 -1.58 8.74 -3.17
N ALA A 201 -2.34 8.95 -2.11
CA ALA A 201 -3.68 9.51 -2.16
C ALA A 201 -3.67 10.86 -1.44
N VAL A 202 -4.11 11.91 -2.11
CA VAL A 202 -4.41 13.20 -1.47
C VAL A 202 -5.90 13.24 -1.25
N GLU A 203 -6.32 13.09 0.00
CA GLU A 203 -7.73 13.07 0.40
C GLU A 203 -8.18 14.46 0.85
N CYS A 204 -9.39 14.85 0.48
CA CYS A 204 -9.99 16.13 0.87
C CYS A 204 -11.52 16.00 0.95
N ARG A 205 -12.19 17.05 1.42
CA ARG A 205 -13.66 17.12 1.35
C ARG A 205 -14.12 17.24 -0.09
N GLU A 206 -15.27 16.62 -0.38
CA GLU A 206 -15.89 16.63 -1.71
C GLU A 206 -16.39 18.01 -2.12
N ASP A 207 -16.79 18.84 -1.16
CA ASP A 207 -17.34 20.19 -1.38
C ASP A 207 -16.29 21.31 -1.44
N ASP A 208 -14.98 21.01 -1.29
CA ASP A 208 -13.89 21.97 -1.37
C ASP A 208 -13.42 22.16 -2.83
N ASP A 209 -14.25 22.81 -3.65
CA ASP A 209 -13.98 22.98 -5.08
C ASP A 209 -12.68 23.73 -5.38
N GLU A 210 -12.33 24.74 -4.58
CA GLU A 210 -11.10 25.50 -4.77
C GLU A 210 -9.87 24.62 -4.59
N LEU A 211 -9.82 23.85 -3.51
CA LEU A 211 -8.70 22.92 -3.25
C LEU A 211 -8.65 21.81 -4.30
N ARG A 212 -9.80 21.22 -4.64
CA ARG A 212 -9.91 20.16 -5.66
C ARG A 212 -9.41 20.60 -7.01
N GLN A 213 -9.67 21.85 -7.43
CA GLN A 213 -9.16 22.40 -8.68
C GLN A 213 -7.63 22.45 -8.70
N TRP A 214 -6.98 22.72 -7.58
CA TRP A 214 -5.52 22.68 -7.47
C TRP A 214 -4.98 21.25 -7.38
N LEU A 215 -5.64 20.39 -6.65
CA LEU A 215 -5.28 18.98 -6.55
C LEU A 215 -5.35 18.28 -7.91
N SER A 216 -6.35 18.60 -8.75
CA SER A 216 -6.46 18.02 -10.09
C SER A 216 -5.24 18.27 -11.00
N ARG A 217 -4.49 19.36 -10.76
CA ARG A 217 -3.25 19.65 -11.50
C ARG A 217 -2.07 18.78 -11.05
N LEU A 218 -2.14 18.22 -9.84
CA LEU A 218 -1.16 17.29 -9.29
C LEU A 218 -1.47 15.85 -9.70
N ASN A 219 -2.68 15.58 -10.20
CA ASN A 219 -3.13 14.25 -10.55
C ASN A 219 -2.36 13.69 -11.77
N ASP A 220 -1.91 12.45 -11.67
CA ASP A 220 -1.34 11.68 -12.78
C ASP A 220 -2.38 10.69 -13.30
N GLU A 221 -2.90 10.93 -14.50
CA GLU A 221 -3.99 10.15 -15.08
C GLU A 221 -3.64 8.67 -15.23
N GLN A 222 -2.40 8.34 -15.59
CA GLN A 222 -1.98 6.94 -15.75
C GLN A 222 -1.96 6.22 -14.41
N THR A 223 -1.42 6.85 -13.38
CA THR A 223 -1.43 6.30 -12.02
C THR A 223 -2.85 6.17 -11.48
N GLU A 224 -3.69 7.19 -11.67
CA GLU A 224 -5.08 7.16 -11.23
C GLU A 224 -5.86 6.00 -11.87
N ARG A 225 -5.73 5.83 -13.19
CA ARG A 225 -6.39 4.71 -13.92
C ARG A 225 -5.89 3.36 -13.44
N ALA A 226 -4.58 3.19 -13.24
CA ALA A 226 -4.01 1.96 -12.71
C ALA A 226 -4.56 1.65 -11.31
N VAL A 227 -4.48 2.61 -10.40
CA VAL A 227 -4.96 2.47 -9.02
C VAL A 227 -6.48 2.23 -8.97
N ARG A 228 -7.27 2.84 -9.85
CA ARG A 228 -8.71 2.62 -9.95
C ARG A 228 -9.03 1.15 -10.29
N ALA A 229 -8.31 0.55 -11.23
CA ALA A 229 -8.48 -0.88 -11.55
C ALA A 229 -8.13 -1.78 -10.34
N GLU A 230 -6.99 -1.49 -9.68
CA GLU A 230 -6.54 -2.24 -8.50
C GLU A 230 -7.53 -2.12 -7.33
N ARG A 231 -8.03 -0.92 -7.04
CA ARG A 231 -8.97 -0.66 -5.95
C ARG A 231 -10.34 -1.28 -6.20
N THR A 232 -10.82 -1.25 -7.44
CA THR A 232 -12.07 -1.93 -7.83
C THR A 232 -11.94 -3.43 -7.62
N PHE A 233 -10.82 -4.03 -8.03
CA PHE A 233 -10.55 -5.44 -7.74
C PHE A 233 -10.59 -5.74 -6.23
N LEU A 234 -9.87 -4.96 -5.41
CA LEU A 234 -9.83 -5.14 -3.96
C LEU A 234 -11.23 -4.99 -3.32
N GLN A 235 -12.04 -4.04 -3.80
CA GLN A 235 -13.40 -3.83 -3.33
C GLN A 235 -14.29 -5.05 -3.60
N GLN A 236 -14.23 -5.61 -4.81
CA GLN A 236 -15.02 -6.80 -5.20
C GLN A 236 -14.62 -8.05 -4.40
N MET A 237 -13.35 -8.16 -4.03
CA MET A 237 -12.84 -9.26 -3.21
C MET A 237 -13.20 -9.09 -1.72
N GLU A 238 -13.87 -8.00 -1.31
CA GLU A 238 -14.12 -7.66 0.10
C GLU A 238 -12.84 -7.75 0.95
N GLY A 239 -11.72 -7.46 0.29
CA GLY A 239 -10.39 -7.67 0.83
C GLY A 239 -9.98 -6.56 1.80
N GLY A 240 -9.07 -6.92 2.67
CA GLY A 240 -8.39 -6.02 3.60
C GLY A 240 -7.00 -6.56 3.88
N CYS A 241 -6.23 -5.86 4.71
CA CYS A 241 -4.85 -6.24 5.08
C CYS A 241 -4.74 -7.61 5.79
N GLN A 242 -5.85 -8.28 6.06
CA GLN A 242 -5.93 -9.54 6.79
C GLN A 242 -5.89 -10.78 5.88
N VAL A 243 -5.91 -10.61 4.57
CA VAL A 243 -5.90 -11.74 3.61
C VAL A 243 -4.79 -11.49 2.59
N PRO A 244 -4.08 -12.54 2.12
CA PRO A 244 -3.08 -12.41 1.07
C PRO A 244 -3.68 -12.05 -0.28
N ILE A 245 -4.00 -10.77 -0.47
CA ILE A 245 -4.49 -10.19 -1.72
C ILE A 245 -3.43 -9.26 -2.28
N ALA A 246 -3.15 -9.38 -3.58
CA ALA A 246 -2.25 -8.53 -4.32
C ALA A 246 -2.94 -8.01 -5.59
N GLY A 247 -2.57 -6.80 -6.01
CA GLY A 247 -3.08 -6.22 -7.25
C GLY A 247 -2.15 -5.13 -7.74
N TYR A 248 -1.75 -5.24 -9.00
CA TYR A 248 -0.90 -4.26 -9.65
C TYR A 248 -1.36 -4.02 -11.07
N ALA A 249 -1.58 -2.76 -11.42
CA ALA A 249 -1.91 -2.36 -12.77
C ALA A 249 -0.86 -1.40 -13.35
N GLU A 250 -0.64 -1.51 -14.64
CA GLU A 250 0.13 -0.57 -15.45
C GLU A 250 -0.70 -0.08 -16.62
N VAL A 251 -0.44 1.15 -17.06
CA VAL A 251 -1.11 1.75 -18.20
C VAL A 251 -0.06 1.97 -19.30
N LYS A 252 -0.29 1.38 -20.46
CA LYS A 252 0.54 1.56 -21.65
C LYS A 252 -0.35 1.84 -22.86
N GLU A 253 -0.08 2.93 -23.55
CA GLU A 253 -0.84 3.33 -24.77
C GLU A 253 -2.37 3.35 -24.58
N GLY A 254 -2.80 3.89 -23.43
CA GLY A 254 -4.22 3.97 -23.07
C GLY A 254 -4.85 2.65 -22.60
N THR A 255 -4.11 1.56 -22.60
CA THR A 255 -4.56 0.23 -22.18
C THR A 255 -4.08 -0.05 -20.75
N VAL A 256 -4.99 -0.49 -19.89
CA VAL A 256 -4.69 -0.95 -18.52
C VAL A 256 -4.46 -2.44 -18.53
N ARG A 257 -3.37 -2.91 -17.92
CA ARG A 257 -3.08 -4.31 -17.65
C ARG A 257 -3.04 -4.53 -16.15
N LEU A 258 -4.03 -5.25 -15.61
CA LEU A 258 -4.13 -5.58 -14.19
C LEU A 258 -3.70 -7.01 -13.93
N THR A 259 -2.75 -7.19 -13.02
CA THR A 259 -2.41 -8.49 -12.42
C THR A 259 -3.06 -8.56 -11.05
N ALA A 260 -3.94 -9.51 -10.84
CA ALA A 260 -4.68 -9.76 -9.60
C ALA A 260 -4.30 -11.11 -9.00
N LEU A 261 -4.20 -11.19 -7.67
CA LEU A 261 -3.78 -12.40 -6.98
C LEU A 261 -4.47 -12.53 -5.62
N VAL A 262 -4.87 -13.76 -5.29
CA VAL A 262 -5.31 -14.19 -3.96
C VAL A 262 -4.58 -15.48 -3.60
N ALA A 263 -4.07 -15.59 -2.36
CA ALA A 263 -3.33 -16.77 -1.93
C ALA A 263 -3.70 -17.22 -0.51
N SER A 264 -3.35 -18.47 -0.16
CA SER A 264 -3.30 -18.92 1.23
C SER A 264 -2.07 -18.33 1.93
N PRO A 265 -2.09 -18.12 3.27
CA PRO A 265 -0.94 -17.56 4.00
C PRO A 265 0.35 -18.35 3.87
N ASP A 266 0.26 -19.67 3.65
CA ASP A 266 1.39 -20.58 3.45
C ASP A 266 1.85 -20.68 1.98
N GLY A 267 1.18 -19.98 1.05
CA GLY A 267 1.51 -19.94 -0.37
C GLY A 267 1.21 -21.21 -1.17
N LYS A 268 0.57 -22.21 -0.57
CA LYS A 268 0.28 -23.50 -1.27
C LYS A 268 -0.91 -23.41 -2.22
N GLU A 269 -1.85 -22.53 -1.93
CA GLU A 269 -3.02 -22.27 -2.78
C GLU A 269 -2.95 -20.82 -3.27
N MET A 270 -2.95 -20.64 -4.59
CA MET A 270 -2.79 -19.32 -5.20
C MET A 270 -3.59 -19.21 -6.48
N TYR A 271 -4.41 -18.20 -6.58
CA TYR A 271 -5.16 -17.81 -7.74
C TYR A 271 -4.60 -16.50 -8.30
N LYS A 272 -4.19 -16.48 -9.55
CA LYS A 272 -3.60 -15.32 -10.21
C LYS A 272 -4.21 -15.14 -11.58
N GLU A 273 -4.63 -13.92 -11.90
CA GLU A 273 -5.23 -13.58 -13.19
C GLU A 273 -4.62 -12.28 -13.74
N ILE A 274 -4.56 -12.19 -15.06
CA ILE A 274 -4.10 -11.01 -15.77
C ILE A 274 -5.16 -10.62 -16.78
N VAL A 275 -5.71 -9.42 -16.61
CA VAL A 275 -6.72 -8.86 -17.52
C VAL A 275 -6.23 -7.57 -18.15
N THR A 276 -6.68 -7.27 -19.36
CA THR A 276 -6.25 -6.11 -20.13
C THR A 276 -7.44 -5.45 -20.81
N GLY A 277 -7.52 -4.13 -20.80
CA GLY A 277 -8.59 -3.38 -21.45
C GLY A 277 -8.51 -1.87 -21.19
N ALA A 278 -9.48 -1.12 -21.67
CA ALA A 278 -9.47 0.34 -21.59
C ALA A 278 -10.15 0.89 -20.31
N ASP A 279 -11.19 0.21 -19.81
CA ASP A 279 -11.95 0.64 -18.63
C ASP A 279 -11.37 0.02 -17.34
N PRO A 280 -10.76 0.85 -16.46
CA PRO A 280 -10.14 0.36 -15.24
C PRO A 280 -11.11 -0.36 -14.29
N GLU A 281 -12.32 0.15 -14.13
CA GLU A 281 -13.30 -0.42 -13.21
C GLU A 281 -13.86 -1.74 -13.74
N ALA A 282 -14.18 -1.79 -15.05
CA ALA A 282 -14.61 -3.03 -15.67
C ALA A 282 -13.55 -4.13 -15.51
N LEU A 283 -12.26 -3.78 -15.67
CA LEU A 283 -11.15 -4.71 -15.46
C LEU A 283 -11.03 -5.20 -14.03
N GLY A 284 -11.16 -4.30 -13.04
CA GLY A 284 -11.16 -4.69 -11.64
C GLY A 284 -12.27 -5.69 -11.31
N ARG A 285 -13.50 -5.43 -11.82
CA ARG A 285 -14.64 -6.35 -11.69
C ARG A 285 -14.38 -7.68 -12.41
N GLN A 286 -13.86 -7.64 -13.63
CA GLN A 286 -13.54 -8.84 -14.42
C GLN A 286 -12.52 -9.73 -13.71
N ALA A 287 -11.39 -9.16 -13.25
CA ALA A 287 -10.37 -9.91 -12.52
C ALA A 287 -10.94 -10.58 -11.27
N ALA A 288 -11.77 -9.85 -10.51
CA ALA A 288 -12.43 -10.41 -9.33
C ALA A 288 -13.38 -11.55 -9.69
N ALA A 289 -14.21 -11.40 -10.72
CA ALA A 289 -15.16 -12.42 -11.14
C ALA A 289 -14.43 -13.73 -11.53
N VAL A 290 -13.37 -13.64 -12.33
CA VAL A 290 -12.57 -14.81 -12.73
C VAL A 290 -11.95 -15.50 -11.52
N LEU A 291 -11.34 -14.75 -10.60
CA LEU A 291 -10.73 -15.35 -9.40
C LEU A 291 -11.78 -15.96 -8.46
N ILE A 292 -12.97 -15.37 -8.35
CA ILE A 292 -14.09 -15.91 -7.56
C ILE A 292 -14.55 -17.26 -8.16
N GLU A 293 -14.69 -17.37 -9.48
CA GLU A 293 -15.02 -18.62 -10.18
C GLU A 293 -13.96 -19.70 -9.95
N GLN A 294 -12.69 -19.34 -9.85
CA GLN A 294 -11.60 -20.24 -9.51
C GLN A 294 -11.58 -20.71 -8.04
N GLY A 295 -12.35 -20.07 -7.16
CA GLY A 295 -12.43 -20.44 -5.73
C GLY A 295 -11.84 -19.42 -4.76
N ALA A 296 -11.37 -18.27 -5.21
CA ALA A 296 -10.71 -17.28 -4.37
C ALA A 296 -11.59 -16.78 -3.21
N LYS A 297 -12.93 -16.70 -3.39
CA LYS A 297 -13.85 -16.28 -2.32
C LYS A 297 -13.87 -17.29 -1.17
N ALA A 298 -13.96 -18.58 -1.49
CA ALA A 298 -13.90 -19.64 -0.47
C ALA A 298 -12.57 -19.66 0.28
N LEU A 299 -11.45 -19.42 -0.43
CA LEU A 299 -10.13 -19.28 0.20
C LEU A 299 -10.10 -18.09 1.17
N ILE A 300 -10.61 -16.92 0.77
CA ILE A 300 -10.66 -15.73 1.63
C ILE A 300 -11.47 -15.99 2.90
N GLU A 301 -12.63 -16.62 2.79
CA GLU A 301 -13.50 -16.94 3.92
C GLU A 301 -12.82 -17.91 4.89
N ARG A 302 -12.18 -18.96 4.38
CA ARG A 302 -11.39 -19.90 5.18
C ARG A 302 -10.26 -19.20 5.93
N VAL A 303 -9.47 -18.37 5.26
CA VAL A 303 -8.37 -17.62 5.88
C VAL A 303 -8.88 -16.66 6.97
N LYS A 304 -10.00 -15.97 6.74
CA LYS A 304 -10.62 -15.10 7.77
C LYS A 304 -11.07 -15.89 8.99
N GLN A 305 -11.62 -17.09 8.82
CA GLN A 305 -12.03 -17.98 9.93
C GLN A 305 -10.82 -18.45 10.73
N GLU A 306 -9.77 -18.93 10.08
CA GLU A 306 -8.53 -19.39 10.72
C GLU A 306 -7.86 -18.28 11.55
N LEU A 307 -7.79 -17.06 11.01
CA LEU A 307 -7.22 -15.90 11.69
C LEU A 307 -8.06 -15.43 12.89
N SER A 308 -9.37 -15.68 12.88
CA SER A 308 -10.24 -15.31 14.00
C SER A 308 -10.16 -16.28 15.17
N GLN A 309 -9.65 -17.49 14.95
CA GLN A 309 -9.50 -18.56 15.95
C GLN A 309 -8.09 -18.62 16.57
N SER A 310 -7.12 -17.94 15.99
CA SER A 310 -5.71 -17.89 16.43
C SER A 310 -5.40 -16.61 17.23
#